data_4b71410924deb67ab84e362341310118
#
_entry.id   4b71410924deb67ab84e362341310118
#
_cell.length_a   1.000
_cell.length_b   1.000
_cell.length_c   1.000
_cell.angle_alpha   90.00
_cell.angle_beta   90.00
_cell.angle_gamma   90.00
#
_symmetry.space_group_name_H-M   'P 1'
#
loop_
_entity.id
_entity.type
_entity.pdbx_description
1 polymer ?
#
loop_
_entity_poly.entity_id
_entity_poly.type
_entity_poly.pdbx_seq_one_letter_code
_entity_poly.pdbx_strand_id
1 'polypeptide(L)'
;MADDPLRIKKPALWRKKLLDLCVDRELLALEAERSGLLKEPAIRHEVERRSADFLYPVIRDRVLIPEIRPTAAQMDTARAGGLYRRVRISYIQTLTDRQKTIDVFAALQKGARFDSVASSFSIHPSSMQGADFGWKWAGDLNRASREALKTAKPGDILGPYSNSGSYEIYRIDAIKEPEDAELRAKLMSDRSAGMEPRYADALLKGYKFEVNTAAANSVVFASATERVDSIITSLGPAGTRPERGVRPALGVLARVDGDSITYLDIAVSQILRPDDSGKVRIETSAKLARFCATAILPRLIARDAHEYGVDRDPAVARMLRLIREEVLTRAMVARAVPEPSESAVRAYFDAHAARYQRPPARRALVAMFNSEDSARAVLRTWNGIGLRDSILIANGFRAQERATAATLLPNLYAEIPLFDTDRDPLSLAVRSLDAGQMAPVVQTPHGYAVALVLGREAARPMSFSEVAADAAVDCREAGEDAWVTDQLNRLRAATPARTVPARLEAVRLNLSSNAGGKPR
;
A
#
# COMPACT_ATOMS: atom_id res chain seq x y z
N MET A 1 -7.88 18.32 -11.61
CA MET A 1 -8.65 18.61 -12.85
C MET A 1 -10.13 18.22 -12.78
N ALA A 2 -10.54 17.26 -12.00
CA ALA A 2 -11.96 16.87 -11.89
C ALA A 2 -12.85 18.00 -11.38
N ASP A 3 -12.33 18.84 -10.50
CA ASP A 3 -13.06 19.92 -9.80
C ASP A 3 -12.88 21.31 -10.41
N ASP A 4 -12.30 21.41 -11.62
CA ASP A 4 -12.11 22.71 -12.27
C ASP A 4 -13.47 23.32 -12.66
N PRO A 5 -13.86 24.48 -12.12
CA PRO A 5 -15.16 25.11 -12.36
C PRO A 5 -15.40 25.49 -13.82
N LEU A 6 -14.35 25.60 -14.64
CA LEU A 6 -14.47 25.84 -16.09
C LEU A 6 -15.13 24.66 -16.82
N ARG A 7 -15.03 23.45 -16.28
CA ARG A 7 -15.59 22.22 -16.85
C ARG A 7 -17.11 22.35 -17.09
N ILE A 8 -17.82 22.92 -16.13
CA ILE A 8 -19.28 23.06 -16.18
C ILE A 8 -19.68 24.40 -16.81
N LYS A 9 -19.01 25.49 -16.41
CA LYS A 9 -19.39 26.85 -16.81
C LYS A 9 -18.99 27.23 -18.20
N LYS A 10 -17.89 26.68 -18.75
CA LYS A 10 -17.33 27.01 -20.08
C LYS A 10 -16.78 25.76 -20.77
N PRO A 11 -17.64 24.83 -21.24
CA PRO A 11 -17.19 23.54 -21.78
C PRO A 11 -16.33 23.63 -23.02
N ALA A 12 -16.52 24.66 -23.86
CA ALA A 12 -15.69 24.88 -25.04
C ALA A 12 -14.25 25.27 -24.65
N LEU A 13 -14.09 26.17 -23.68
CA LEU A 13 -12.78 26.54 -23.14
C LEU A 13 -12.10 25.37 -22.45
N TRP A 14 -12.86 24.57 -21.75
CA TRP A 14 -12.37 23.34 -21.11
C TRP A 14 -11.87 22.31 -22.13
N ARG A 15 -12.61 22.07 -23.22
CA ARG A 15 -12.15 21.20 -24.31
C ARG A 15 -10.84 21.69 -24.91
N LYS A 16 -10.71 23.00 -25.14
CA LYS A 16 -9.48 23.60 -25.65
C LYS A 16 -8.32 23.38 -24.69
N LYS A 17 -8.52 23.66 -23.39
CA LYS A 17 -7.51 23.41 -22.35
C LYS A 17 -7.07 21.95 -22.30
N LEU A 18 -8.02 21.00 -22.40
CA LEU A 18 -7.70 19.57 -22.45
C LEU A 18 -6.92 19.19 -23.71
N LEU A 19 -7.29 19.76 -24.87
CA LEU A 19 -6.56 19.54 -26.11
C LEU A 19 -5.12 20.06 -26.00
N ASP A 20 -4.94 21.28 -25.50
CA ASP A 20 -3.61 21.87 -25.30
C ASP A 20 -2.75 20.99 -24.40
N LEU A 21 -3.29 20.50 -23.29
CA LEU A 21 -2.59 19.56 -22.40
C LEU A 21 -2.24 18.21 -23.08
N CYS A 22 -3.12 17.69 -23.95
CA CYS A 22 -2.83 16.49 -24.72
C CYS A 22 -1.72 16.72 -25.75
N VAL A 23 -1.75 17.88 -26.43
CA VAL A 23 -0.72 18.29 -27.40
C VAL A 23 0.62 18.46 -26.69
N ASP A 24 0.64 19.14 -25.56
CA ASP A 24 1.86 19.37 -24.79
C ASP A 24 2.51 18.06 -24.35
N ARG A 25 1.70 17.14 -23.82
CA ARG A 25 2.19 15.82 -23.44
C ARG A 25 2.76 15.05 -24.63
N GLU A 26 2.06 15.07 -25.77
CA GLU A 26 2.53 14.38 -26.98
C GLU A 26 3.84 14.99 -27.51
N LEU A 27 3.97 16.31 -27.49
CA LEU A 27 5.20 17.01 -27.89
C LEU A 27 6.38 16.61 -26.99
N LEU A 28 6.19 16.62 -25.67
CA LEU A 28 7.22 16.20 -24.73
C LEU A 28 7.59 14.73 -24.89
N ALA A 29 6.59 13.86 -25.09
CA ALA A 29 6.81 12.44 -25.29
C ALA A 29 7.60 12.15 -26.57
N LEU A 30 7.25 12.81 -27.69
CA LEU A 30 7.99 12.69 -28.95
C LEU A 30 9.44 13.16 -28.80
N GLU A 31 9.67 14.24 -28.08
CA GLU A 31 11.02 14.74 -27.82
C GLU A 31 11.81 13.79 -26.95
N ALA A 32 11.18 13.25 -25.89
CA ALA A 32 11.78 12.25 -25.02
C ALA A 32 12.14 10.96 -25.78
N GLU A 33 11.32 10.53 -26.73
CA GLU A 33 11.67 9.40 -27.62
C GLU A 33 12.85 9.72 -28.53
N ARG A 34 12.88 10.92 -29.11
CA ARG A 34 13.98 11.37 -29.97
C ARG A 34 15.31 11.49 -29.21
N SER A 35 15.27 11.82 -27.93
CA SER A 35 16.46 11.94 -27.08
C SER A 35 17.22 10.63 -26.89
N GLY A 36 16.61 9.49 -27.26
CA GLY A 36 17.21 8.16 -27.16
C GLY A 36 17.22 7.58 -25.74
N LEU A 37 16.49 8.19 -24.80
CA LEU A 37 16.40 7.75 -23.40
C LEU A 37 15.97 6.28 -23.25
N LEU A 38 15.15 5.77 -24.16
CA LEU A 38 14.74 4.37 -24.13
C LEU A 38 15.90 3.36 -24.32
N LYS A 39 17.04 3.82 -24.84
CA LYS A 39 18.25 3.00 -24.96
C LYS A 39 18.93 2.80 -23.60
N GLU A 40 18.64 3.64 -22.63
CA GLU A 40 19.18 3.54 -21.27
C GLU A 40 18.52 2.38 -20.52
N PRO A 41 19.31 1.43 -19.97
CA PRO A 41 18.77 0.22 -19.34
C PRO A 41 17.79 0.48 -18.22
N ALA A 42 18.05 1.49 -17.37
CA ALA A 42 17.18 1.85 -16.25
C ALA A 42 15.80 2.36 -16.72
N ILE A 43 15.79 3.22 -17.74
CA ILE A 43 14.55 3.80 -18.29
C ILE A 43 13.76 2.72 -19.02
N ARG A 44 14.42 1.90 -19.83
CA ARG A 44 13.79 0.76 -20.49
C ARG A 44 13.16 -0.19 -19.46
N HIS A 45 13.92 -0.56 -18.43
CA HIS A 45 13.41 -1.44 -17.38
C HIS A 45 12.21 -0.83 -16.65
N GLU A 46 12.21 0.47 -16.35
CA GLU A 46 11.06 1.14 -15.71
C GLU A 46 9.81 1.13 -16.59
N VAL A 47 9.96 1.30 -17.92
CA VAL A 47 8.86 1.13 -18.88
C VAL A 47 8.35 -0.31 -18.88
N GLU A 48 9.25 -1.30 -18.94
CA GLU A 48 8.91 -2.72 -18.90
C GLU A 48 8.18 -3.08 -17.60
N ARG A 49 8.69 -2.64 -16.46
CA ARG A 49 8.11 -2.89 -15.14
C ARG A 49 6.70 -2.29 -15.01
N ARG A 50 6.51 -1.01 -15.31
CA ARG A 50 5.19 -0.36 -15.24
C ARG A 50 4.20 -0.95 -16.24
N SER A 51 4.69 -1.34 -17.42
CA SER A 51 3.87 -2.04 -18.40
C SER A 51 3.40 -3.39 -17.87
N ALA A 52 4.28 -4.15 -17.22
CA ALA A 52 3.93 -5.44 -16.61
C ALA A 52 2.96 -5.29 -15.43
N ASP A 53 3.16 -4.27 -14.57
CA ASP A 53 2.25 -3.95 -13.47
C ASP A 53 0.81 -3.67 -13.97
N PHE A 54 0.69 -3.09 -15.16
CA PHE A 54 -0.59 -2.86 -15.82
C PHE A 54 -1.11 -4.12 -16.54
N LEU A 55 -0.25 -4.83 -17.26
CA LEU A 55 -0.64 -6.00 -18.07
C LEU A 55 -1.08 -7.18 -17.22
N TYR A 56 -0.41 -7.47 -16.11
CA TYR A 56 -0.74 -8.61 -15.27
C TYR A 56 -2.20 -8.62 -14.81
N PRO A 57 -2.77 -7.55 -14.22
CA PRO A 57 -4.20 -7.51 -13.92
C PRO A 57 -5.12 -7.77 -15.13
N VAL A 58 -4.75 -7.28 -16.30
CA VAL A 58 -5.53 -7.49 -17.52
C VAL A 58 -5.48 -8.95 -17.97
N ILE A 59 -4.29 -9.58 -17.97
CA ILE A 59 -4.11 -11.01 -18.26
C ILE A 59 -4.88 -11.84 -17.23
N ARG A 60 -4.71 -11.52 -15.94
CA ARG A 60 -5.44 -12.20 -14.86
C ARG A 60 -6.93 -12.19 -15.11
N ASP A 61 -7.52 -11.04 -15.36
CA ASP A 61 -8.98 -10.88 -15.43
C ASP A 61 -9.57 -11.43 -16.74
N ARG A 62 -8.84 -11.32 -17.86
CA ARG A 62 -9.31 -11.74 -19.18
C ARG A 62 -8.96 -13.18 -19.56
N VAL A 63 -7.88 -13.71 -19.00
CA VAL A 63 -7.35 -15.04 -19.35
C VAL A 63 -7.41 -15.98 -18.15
N LEU A 64 -6.69 -15.67 -17.05
CA LEU A 64 -6.50 -16.62 -15.96
C LEU A 64 -7.77 -16.83 -15.12
N ILE A 65 -8.53 -15.78 -14.83
CA ILE A 65 -9.78 -15.87 -14.05
C ILE A 65 -10.85 -16.69 -14.77
N PRO A 66 -11.10 -16.55 -16.08
CA PRO A 66 -12.02 -17.43 -16.81
C PRO A 66 -11.67 -18.91 -16.71
N GLU A 67 -10.38 -19.27 -16.74
CA GLU A 67 -9.93 -20.67 -16.67
C GLU A 67 -10.17 -21.33 -15.31
N ILE A 68 -10.17 -20.56 -14.23
CA ILE A 68 -10.39 -21.09 -12.88
C ILE A 68 -11.85 -21.01 -12.42
N ARG A 69 -12.78 -20.56 -13.26
CA ARG A 69 -14.21 -20.53 -12.93
C ARG A 69 -14.73 -21.94 -12.61
N PRO A 70 -15.37 -22.13 -11.45
CA PRO A 70 -15.89 -23.45 -11.11
C PRO A 70 -17.07 -23.82 -12.00
N THR A 71 -17.06 -25.04 -12.53
CA THR A 71 -18.21 -25.66 -13.21
C THR A 71 -19.27 -26.05 -12.18
N ALA A 72 -20.50 -26.34 -12.64
CA ALA A 72 -21.57 -26.85 -11.78
C ALA A 72 -21.13 -28.12 -11.03
N ALA A 73 -20.55 -29.09 -11.73
CA ALA A 73 -20.05 -30.32 -11.13
C ALA A 73 -18.98 -30.09 -10.05
N GLN A 74 -18.11 -29.09 -10.24
CA GLN A 74 -17.11 -28.73 -9.24
C GLN A 74 -17.73 -28.05 -8.01
N MET A 75 -18.80 -27.28 -8.20
CA MET A 75 -19.58 -26.71 -7.10
C MET A 75 -20.28 -27.79 -6.29
N ASP A 76 -20.89 -28.78 -6.96
CA ASP A 76 -21.53 -29.91 -6.31
C ASP A 76 -20.52 -30.75 -5.51
N THR A 77 -19.34 -31.00 -6.09
CA THR A 77 -18.24 -31.69 -5.40
C THR A 77 -17.79 -30.90 -4.17
N ALA A 78 -17.68 -29.56 -4.27
CA ALA A 78 -17.30 -28.70 -3.15
C ALA A 78 -18.33 -28.76 -2.01
N ARG A 79 -19.65 -28.76 -2.32
CA ARG A 79 -20.71 -28.94 -1.33
C ARG A 79 -20.62 -30.30 -0.66
N ALA A 80 -20.53 -31.36 -1.44
CA ALA A 80 -20.43 -32.73 -0.94
C ALA A 80 -19.21 -32.92 -0.01
N GLY A 81 -18.12 -32.18 -0.25
CA GLY A 81 -16.92 -32.20 0.57
C GLY A 81 -17.08 -31.61 1.96
N GLY A 82 -18.15 -30.87 2.27
CA GLY A 82 -18.51 -30.39 3.61
C GLY A 82 -17.62 -29.26 4.18
N LEU A 83 -16.52 -28.88 3.49
CA LEU A 83 -15.64 -27.80 3.93
C LEU A 83 -16.06 -26.41 3.41
N TYR A 84 -16.90 -26.38 2.39
CA TYR A 84 -17.45 -25.16 1.82
C TYR A 84 -18.82 -24.77 2.39
N ARG A 85 -19.15 -25.25 3.58
CA ARG A 85 -20.33 -24.80 4.33
C ARG A 85 -19.97 -23.71 5.31
N ARG A 86 -20.96 -22.88 5.67
CA ARG A 86 -20.81 -21.84 6.67
C ARG A 86 -21.13 -22.43 8.03
N VAL A 87 -20.25 -22.18 8.98
CA VAL A 87 -20.44 -22.57 10.38
C VAL A 87 -20.39 -21.31 11.25
N ARG A 88 -21.38 -21.15 12.14
CA ARG A 88 -21.28 -20.18 13.22
C ARG A 88 -20.65 -20.89 14.41
N ILE A 89 -19.63 -20.32 14.95
CA ILE A 89 -18.86 -20.94 16.03
C ILE A 89 -18.71 -20.03 17.23
N SER A 90 -18.76 -20.64 18.41
CA SER A 90 -18.15 -20.10 19.61
C SER A 90 -16.71 -20.58 19.70
N TYR A 91 -15.81 -19.73 20.19
CA TYR A 91 -14.36 -19.92 20.06
C TYR A 91 -13.63 -19.68 21.37
N ILE A 92 -12.74 -20.63 21.71
CA ILE A 92 -11.79 -20.51 22.79
C ILE A 92 -10.38 -20.67 22.22
N GLN A 93 -9.49 -19.75 22.56
CA GLN A 93 -8.06 -19.83 22.29
C GLN A 93 -7.31 -19.80 23.61
N THR A 94 -6.49 -20.82 23.88
CA THR A 94 -5.68 -20.91 25.09
C THR A 94 -4.21 -20.74 24.76
N LEU A 95 -3.42 -20.30 25.75
CA LEU A 95 -1.96 -20.31 25.64
C LEU A 95 -1.39 -21.74 25.74
N THR A 96 -0.11 -21.87 25.58
CA THR A 96 0.72 -23.07 25.36
C THR A 96 0.64 -24.18 26.39
N ASP A 97 -0.13 -24.05 27.47
CA ASP A 97 -0.31 -25.13 28.46
C ASP A 97 -1.28 -26.21 27.93
N ARG A 98 -0.66 -27.27 27.38
CA ARG A 98 -1.41 -28.39 26.78
C ARG A 98 -2.31 -29.08 27.79
N GLN A 99 -1.83 -29.33 29.04
CA GLN A 99 -2.60 -30.07 30.04
C GLN A 99 -3.83 -29.26 30.45
N LYS A 100 -3.64 -28.00 30.74
CA LYS A 100 -4.74 -27.09 31.09
C LYS A 100 -5.80 -27.00 29.97
N THR A 101 -5.36 -27.02 28.71
CA THR A 101 -6.28 -26.99 27.56
C THR A 101 -7.08 -28.30 27.47
N ILE A 102 -6.46 -29.45 27.74
CA ILE A 102 -7.13 -30.76 27.78
C ILE A 102 -8.19 -30.76 28.88
N ASP A 103 -7.85 -30.23 30.06
CA ASP A 103 -8.78 -30.15 31.21
C ASP A 103 -9.98 -29.24 30.89
N VAL A 104 -9.74 -28.10 30.25
CA VAL A 104 -10.77 -27.20 29.75
C VAL A 104 -11.69 -27.90 28.74
N PHE A 105 -11.10 -28.63 27.78
CA PHE A 105 -11.88 -29.38 26.80
C PHE A 105 -12.73 -30.49 27.43
N ALA A 106 -12.15 -31.24 28.38
CA ALA A 106 -12.87 -32.25 29.11
C ALA A 106 -14.03 -31.69 29.96
N ALA A 107 -13.87 -30.51 30.55
CA ALA A 107 -14.92 -29.83 31.27
C ALA A 107 -16.07 -29.43 30.35
N LEU A 108 -15.76 -28.91 29.13
CA LEU A 108 -16.77 -28.57 28.12
C LEU A 108 -17.53 -29.81 27.67
N GLN A 109 -16.86 -30.94 27.46
CA GLN A 109 -17.54 -32.19 27.06
C GLN A 109 -18.44 -32.75 28.19
N LYS A 110 -18.17 -32.42 29.45
CA LYS A 110 -19.02 -32.77 30.61
C LYS A 110 -20.17 -31.77 30.84
N GLY A 111 -20.37 -30.79 29.91
CA GLY A 111 -21.50 -29.86 29.96
C GLY A 111 -21.22 -28.51 30.63
N ALA A 112 -19.96 -28.16 30.89
CA ALA A 112 -19.61 -26.82 31.34
C ALA A 112 -20.06 -25.76 30.28
N ARG A 113 -20.55 -24.62 30.75
CA ARG A 113 -21.02 -23.56 29.86
C ARG A 113 -19.83 -22.97 29.08
N PHE A 114 -19.94 -23.01 27.78
CA PHE A 114 -18.89 -22.58 26.85
C PHE A 114 -18.50 -21.11 27.07
N ASP A 115 -19.46 -20.21 27.22
CA ASP A 115 -19.25 -18.78 27.49
C ASP A 115 -18.51 -18.51 28.81
N SER A 116 -18.86 -19.24 29.86
CA SER A 116 -18.20 -19.13 31.18
C SER A 116 -16.76 -19.63 31.13
N VAL A 117 -16.52 -20.75 30.44
CA VAL A 117 -15.18 -21.30 30.26
C VAL A 117 -14.34 -20.35 29.37
N ALA A 118 -14.94 -19.80 28.30
CA ALA A 118 -14.27 -18.86 27.40
C ALA A 118 -13.83 -17.59 28.15
N SER A 119 -14.71 -17.01 28.98
CA SER A 119 -14.38 -15.80 29.75
C SER A 119 -13.25 -16.02 30.77
N SER A 120 -13.06 -17.26 31.25
CA SER A 120 -12.05 -17.59 32.25
C SER A 120 -10.71 -18.02 31.64
N PHE A 121 -10.70 -18.63 30.47
CA PHE A 121 -9.52 -19.29 29.90
C PHE A 121 -9.12 -18.83 28.51
N SER A 122 -10.01 -18.18 27.77
CA SER A 122 -9.68 -17.74 26.41
C SER A 122 -8.92 -16.42 26.40
N ILE A 123 -7.85 -16.39 25.62
CA ILE A 123 -7.09 -15.15 25.34
C ILE A 123 -7.67 -14.38 24.14
N HIS A 124 -8.62 -14.96 23.42
CA HIS A 124 -9.22 -14.32 22.25
C HIS A 124 -10.26 -13.26 22.67
N PRO A 125 -10.29 -12.09 22.03
CA PRO A 125 -11.23 -11.00 22.38
C PRO A 125 -12.71 -11.38 22.36
N SER A 126 -13.13 -12.37 21.55
CA SER A 126 -14.53 -12.83 21.52
C SER A 126 -15.01 -13.39 22.87
N SER A 127 -14.10 -13.80 23.76
CA SER A 127 -14.46 -14.29 25.10
C SER A 127 -15.24 -13.24 25.91
N MET A 128 -14.96 -11.96 25.67
CA MET A 128 -15.67 -10.84 26.31
C MET A 128 -17.07 -10.59 25.72
N GLN A 129 -17.44 -11.24 24.62
CA GLN A 129 -18.70 -11.11 23.90
C GLN A 129 -19.44 -12.47 23.84
N GLY A 130 -19.37 -13.28 24.88
CA GLY A 130 -20.02 -14.59 24.94
C GLY A 130 -19.36 -15.67 24.08
N ALA A 131 -18.10 -15.47 23.70
CA ALA A 131 -17.30 -16.35 22.85
C ALA A 131 -17.76 -16.47 21.37
N ASP A 132 -18.78 -15.73 20.94
CA ASP A 132 -19.26 -15.77 19.56
C ASP A 132 -18.18 -15.26 18.59
N PHE A 133 -17.71 -16.13 17.71
CA PHE A 133 -16.73 -15.81 16.67
C PHE A 133 -17.40 -15.55 15.31
N GLY A 134 -18.71 -15.72 15.25
CA GLY A 134 -19.52 -15.47 14.08
C GLY A 134 -19.42 -16.55 13.00
N TRP A 135 -19.92 -16.22 11.81
CA TRP A 135 -19.94 -17.12 10.66
C TRP A 135 -18.58 -17.22 9.98
N LYS A 136 -18.08 -18.45 9.84
CA LYS A 136 -16.83 -18.79 9.14
C LYS A 136 -17.10 -19.82 8.05
N TRP A 137 -16.19 -19.92 7.07
CA TRP A 137 -16.16 -21.10 6.21
C TRP A 137 -15.50 -22.25 6.99
N ALA A 138 -16.07 -23.42 6.94
CA ALA A 138 -15.51 -24.58 7.66
C ALA A 138 -14.06 -24.87 7.24
N GLY A 139 -13.75 -24.74 5.95
CA GLY A 139 -12.40 -24.95 5.41
C GLY A 139 -11.35 -23.91 5.80
N ASP A 140 -11.76 -22.73 6.29
CA ASP A 140 -10.85 -21.66 6.72
C ASP A 140 -10.41 -21.79 8.19
N LEU A 141 -11.05 -22.69 8.94
CA LEU A 141 -10.67 -22.98 10.31
C LEU A 141 -9.39 -23.83 10.34
N ASN A 142 -8.89 -24.11 11.54
CA ASN A 142 -7.66 -24.86 11.75
C ASN A 142 -7.60 -26.13 10.87
N ARG A 143 -6.45 -26.34 10.22
CA ARG A 143 -6.28 -27.48 9.28
C ARG A 143 -6.56 -28.84 9.95
N ALA A 144 -6.17 -28.98 11.24
CA ALA A 144 -6.39 -30.22 11.99
C ALA A 144 -7.88 -30.49 12.29
N SER A 145 -8.74 -29.45 12.27
CA SER A 145 -10.18 -29.60 12.50
C SER A 145 -10.98 -30.02 11.24
N ARG A 146 -10.37 -30.03 10.05
CA ARG A 146 -11.09 -30.19 8.78
C ARG A 146 -11.88 -31.51 8.67
N GLU A 147 -11.32 -32.61 9.13
CA GLU A 147 -12.04 -33.91 9.07
C GLU A 147 -13.26 -33.91 10.00
N ALA A 148 -13.11 -33.39 11.21
CA ALA A 148 -14.23 -33.24 12.14
C ALA A 148 -15.30 -32.26 11.61
N LEU A 149 -14.87 -31.16 10.97
CA LEU A 149 -15.77 -30.16 10.42
C LEU A 149 -16.60 -30.66 9.24
N LYS A 150 -16.17 -31.68 8.49
CA LYS A 150 -16.95 -32.24 7.39
C LYS A 150 -18.30 -32.82 7.84
N THR A 151 -18.33 -33.41 9.05
CA THR A 151 -19.50 -34.11 9.57
C THR A 151 -20.09 -33.47 10.83
N ALA A 152 -19.49 -32.37 11.31
CA ALA A 152 -19.93 -31.69 12.53
C ALA A 152 -21.38 -31.22 12.44
N LYS A 153 -22.05 -31.21 13.60
CA LYS A 153 -23.44 -30.78 13.79
C LYS A 153 -23.53 -29.63 14.79
N PRO A 154 -24.59 -28.83 14.78
CA PRO A 154 -24.84 -27.85 15.83
C PRO A 154 -24.81 -28.53 17.21
N GLY A 155 -24.10 -27.95 18.16
CA GLY A 155 -23.84 -28.47 19.51
C GLY A 155 -22.50 -29.19 19.67
N ASP A 156 -21.87 -29.64 18.59
CA ASP A 156 -20.57 -30.33 18.70
C ASP A 156 -19.48 -29.40 19.22
N ILE A 157 -18.64 -29.95 20.09
CA ILE A 157 -17.44 -29.30 20.64
C ILE A 157 -16.21 -29.98 20.05
N LEU A 158 -15.44 -29.25 19.28
CA LEU A 158 -14.30 -29.74 18.49
C LEU A 158 -12.99 -29.19 19.05
N GLY A 159 -11.95 -30.03 19.11
CA GLY A 159 -10.63 -29.62 19.58
C GLY A 159 -10.05 -30.60 20.64
N PRO A 160 -9.03 -30.21 21.41
CA PRO A 160 -8.24 -28.99 21.15
C PRO A 160 -7.30 -29.16 19.96
N TYR A 161 -7.21 -28.14 19.11
CA TYR A 161 -6.34 -28.11 17.93
C TYR A 161 -5.17 -27.17 18.16
N SER A 162 -3.94 -27.61 17.86
CA SER A 162 -2.75 -26.76 17.96
C SER A 162 -2.72 -25.71 16.85
N ASN A 163 -2.36 -24.48 17.20
CA ASN A 163 -2.17 -23.36 16.28
C ASN A 163 -1.04 -22.44 16.76
N SER A 164 0.15 -22.55 16.14
CA SER A 164 1.30 -21.63 16.32
C SER A 164 1.56 -21.16 17.76
N GLY A 165 1.64 -22.10 18.72
CA GLY A 165 1.90 -21.79 20.13
C GLY A 165 0.65 -21.53 20.97
N SER A 166 -0.53 -21.79 20.42
CA SER A 166 -1.82 -21.77 21.13
C SER A 166 -2.63 -23.02 20.81
N TYR A 167 -3.77 -23.19 21.49
CA TYR A 167 -4.74 -24.23 21.19
C TYR A 167 -6.11 -23.62 20.99
N GLU A 168 -6.88 -24.23 20.08
CA GLU A 168 -8.20 -23.78 19.65
C GLU A 168 -9.27 -24.83 19.97
N ILE A 169 -10.39 -24.37 20.53
CA ILE A 169 -11.58 -25.18 20.78
C ILE A 169 -12.77 -24.45 20.14
N TYR A 170 -13.57 -25.18 19.40
CA TYR A 170 -14.78 -24.68 18.73
C TYR A 170 -16.03 -25.34 19.30
N ARG A 171 -17.09 -24.58 19.52
CA ARG A 171 -18.44 -25.12 19.57
C ARG A 171 -19.17 -24.69 18.30
N ILE A 172 -19.80 -25.65 17.64
CA ILE A 172 -20.61 -25.38 16.43
C ILE A 172 -21.98 -24.89 16.90
N ASP A 173 -22.30 -23.63 16.67
CA ASP A 173 -23.57 -23.05 17.09
C ASP A 173 -24.64 -23.20 16.01
N ALA A 174 -24.27 -23.04 14.73
CA ALA A 174 -25.16 -23.25 13.60
C ALA A 174 -24.38 -23.59 12.33
N ILE A 175 -25.08 -24.20 11.37
CA ILE A 175 -24.53 -24.56 10.07
C ILE A 175 -25.53 -24.11 9.00
N LYS A 176 -25.03 -23.55 7.89
CA LYS A 176 -25.83 -23.30 6.70
C LYS A 176 -25.04 -23.61 5.44
N GLU A 177 -25.74 -24.11 4.44
CA GLU A 177 -25.19 -24.26 3.10
C GLU A 177 -25.13 -22.87 2.43
N PRO A 178 -24.04 -22.53 1.72
CA PRO A 178 -23.93 -21.27 1.00
C PRO A 178 -24.83 -21.28 -0.24
N GLU A 179 -25.31 -20.12 -0.63
CA GLU A 179 -25.92 -19.90 -1.92
C GLU A 179 -24.90 -20.10 -3.06
N ASP A 180 -25.37 -20.37 -4.28
CA ASP A 180 -24.49 -20.60 -5.44
C ASP A 180 -23.53 -19.46 -5.70
N ALA A 181 -23.99 -18.23 -5.55
CA ALA A 181 -23.16 -17.04 -5.73
C ALA A 181 -22.06 -16.95 -4.67
N GLU A 182 -22.39 -17.23 -3.40
CA GLU A 182 -21.46 -17.22 -2.27
C GLU A 182 -20.40 -18.32 -2.41
N LEU A 183 -20.84 -19.55 -2.74
CA LEU A 183 -19.94 -20.68 -2.98
C LEU A 183 -19.00 -20.42 -4.17
N ARG A 184 -19.53 -19.90 -5.27
CA ARG A 184 -18.73 -19.54 -6.45
C ARG A 184 -17.67 -18.49 -6.10
N ALA A 185 -18.05 -17.44 -5.38
CA ALA A 185 -17.13 -16.40 -4.94
C ALA A 185 -16.01 -16.98 -4.05
N LYS A 186 -16.34 -17.85 -3.10
CA LYS A 186 -15.36 -18.52 -2.24
C LYS A 186 -14.40 -19.41 -3.03
N LEU A 187 -14.92 -20.25 -3.92
CA LEU A 187 -14.08 -21.10 -4.78
C LEU A 187 -13.16 -20.28 -5.68
N MET A 188 -13.68 -19.18 -6.23
CA MET A 188 -12.86 -18.25 -7.01
C MET A 188 -11.75 -17.61 -6.16
N SER A 189 -12.09 -17.15 -4.95
CA SER A 189 -11.13 -16.60 -4.02
C SER A 189 -10.01 -17.59 -3.68
N ASP A 190 -10.37 -18.83 -3.35
CA ASP A 190 -9.40 -19.89 -3.01
C ASP A 190 -8.50 -20.27 -4.19
N ARG A 191 -9.06 -20.35 -5.39
CA ARG A 191 -8.30 -20.67 -6.61
C ARG A 191 -7.40 -19.51 -7.05
N SER A 192 -7.83 -18.27 -6.84
CA SER A 192 -7.02 -17.08 -7.14
C SER A 192 -5.94 -16.82 -6.10
N ALA A 193 -6.06 -17.39 -4.91
CA ALA A 193 -5.03 -17.27 -3.88
C ALA A 193 -3.67 -17.78 -4.38
N GLY A 194 -2.65 -16.93 -4.35
CA GLY A 194 -1.31 -17.24 -4.88
C GLY A 194 -1.24 -17.41 -6.40
N MET A 195 -2.19 -16.86 -7.16
CA MET A 195 -2.19 -16.93 -8.62
C MET A 195 -0.97 -16.21 -9.21
N GLU A 196 -0.63 -15.03 -8.71
CA GLU A 196 0.49 -14.24 -9.20
C GLU A 196 1.82 -15.00 -9.12
N PRO A 197 2.27 -15.53 -7.96
CA PRO A 197 3.50 -16.30 -7.91
C PRO A 197 3.44 -17.57 -8.78
N ARG A 198 2.31 -18.28 -8.85
CA ARG A 198 2.16 -19.46 -9.73
C ARG A 198 2.25 -19.08 -11.21
N TYR A 199 1.69 -17.96 -11.59
CA TYR A 199 1.80 -17.43 -12.95
C TYR A 199 3.26 -17.06 -13.27
N ALA A 200 3.95 -16.37 -12.35
CA ALA A 200 5.36 -16.06 -12.51
C ALA A 200 6.23 -17.32 -12.66
N ASP A 201 6.00 -18.33 -11.81
CA ASP A 201 6.69 -19.63 -11.89
C ASP A 201 6.41 -20.35 -13.22
N ALA A 202 5.15 -20.31 -13.70
CA ALA A 202 4.78 -20.89 -14.99
C ALA A 202 5.48 -20.21 -16.17
N LEU A 203 5.56 -18.87 -16.16
CA LEU A 203 6.30 -18.11 -17.17
C LEU A 203 7.78 -18.47 -17.15
N LEU A 204 8.44 -18.44 -16.00
CA LEU A 204 9.86 -18.78 -15.86
C LEU A 204 10.15 -20.19 -16.38
N LYS A 205 9.27 -21.16 -16.06
CA LYS A 205 9.39 -22.53 -16.54
C LYS A 205 9.14 -22.65 -18.05
N GLY A 206 8.08 -21.99 -18.55
CA GLY A 206 7.69 -22.01 -19.96
C GLY A 206 8.78 -21.46 -20.87
N TYR A 207 9.42 -20.36 -20.44
CA TYR A 207 10.52 -19.71 -21.17
C TYR A 207 11.92 -20.25 -20.79
N LYS A 208 12.04 -21.42 -20.16
CA LYS A 208 13.30 -22.11 -19.86
C LYS A 208 14.31 -21.25 -19.13
N PHE A 209 13.87 -20.66 -18.01
CA PHE A 209 14.73 -19.83 -17.16
C PHE A 209 15.87 -20.65 -16.52
N GLU A 210 17.10 -20.31 -16.84
CA GLU A 210 18.32 -20.99 -16.37
C GLU A 210 19.25 -20.00 -15.70
N VAL A 211 19.68 -20.29 -14.47
CA VAL A 211 20.56 -19.43 -13.67
C VAL A 211 21.99 -19.98 -13.68
N ASN A 212 22.95 -19.11 -13.91
CA ASN A 212 24.37 -19.42 -13.73
C ASN A 212 24.69 -19.49 -12.22
N THR A 213 24.53 -20.66 -11.63
CA THR A 213 24.76 -20.88 -10.20
C THR A 213 26.19 -20.64 -9.76
N ALA A 214 27.17 -20.76 -10.69
CA ALA A 214 28.59 -20.49 -10.42
C ALA A 214 28.85 -18.98 -10.20
N ALA A 215 27.98 -18.12 -10.68
CA ALA A 215 28.07 -16.68 -10.45
C ALA A 215 27.58 -16.27 -9.05
N ALA A 216 26.87 -17.13 -8.31
CA ALA A 216 26.53 -16.87 -6.93
C ALA A 216 27.83 -16.69 -6.11
N ASN A 217 27.81 -15.83 -5.10
CA ASN A 217 28.96 -15.38 -4.31
C ASN A 217 29.96 -14.44 -5.02
N SER A 218 29.95 -14.35 -6.35
CA SER A 218 30.76 -13.38 -7.10
C SER A 218 30.07 -12.03 -7.28
N VAL A 219 28.75 -11.96 -7.00
CA VAL A 219 27.93 -10.76 -7.19
C VAL A 219 27.82 -10.00 -5.89
N VAL A 220 28.47 -8.86 -5.81
CA VAL A 220 28.40 -7.93 -4.68
C VAL A 220 27.99 -6.57 -5.22
N PHE A 221 26.89 -6.03 -4.70
CA PHE A 221 26.45 -4.67 -5.01
C PHE A 221 27.07 -3.69 -3.98
N ALA A 222 27.60 -2.57 -4.45
CA ALA A 222 28.02 -1.46 -3.60
C ALA A 222 26.82 -0.88 -2.86
N SER A 223 27.04 -0.03 -1.86
CA SER A 223 25.98 0.42 -0.95
C SER A 223 24.78 1.07 -1.66
N ALA A 224 23.61 1.00 -1.06
CA ALA A 224 22.36 1.58 -1.58
C ALA A 224 22.37 3.12 -1.73
N THR A 225 23.40 3.80 -1.23
CA THR A 225 23.64 5.24 -1.45
C THR A 225 24.23 5.55 -2.82
N GLU A 226 24.80 4.56 -3.52
CA GLU A 226 25.08 4.71 -4.93
C GLU A 226 23.76 4.54 -5.69
N ARG A 227 23.16 5.66 -6.03
CA ARG A 227 21.98 5.70 -6.91
C ARG A 227 22.25 4.88 -8.17
N VAL A 228 21.21 4.24 -8.69
CA VAL A 228 21.24 3.58 -10.01
C VAL A 228 21.92 4.47 -11.07
N ASP A 229 21.78 5.78 -10.96
CA ASP A 229 22.43 6.79 -11.79
C ASP A 229 23.97 6.78 -11.70
N SER A 230 24.56 6.53 -10.51
CA SER A 230 26.03 6.42 -10.39
C SER A 230 26.56 5.10 -10.95
N ILE A 231 25.78 4.01 -10.86
CA ILE A 231 26.11 2.74 -11.50
C ILE A 231 26.02 2.88 -13.02
N ILE A 232 24.98 3.53 -13.54
CA ILE A 232 24.79 3.79 -14.96
C ILE A 232 25.85 4.78 -15.49
N THR A 233 26.20 5.81 -14.74
CA THR A 233 27.24 6.79 -15.08
C THR A 233 28.62 6.14 -15.06
N SER A 234 28.89 5.17 -14.16
CA SER A 234 30.14 4.41 -14.12
C SER A 234 30.25 3.36 -15.24
N LEU A 235 29.13 2.97 -15.85
CA LEU A 235 29.03 2.08 -17.01
C LEU A 235 28.95 2.86 -18.33
N GLY A 236 29.22 4.18 -18.33
CA GLY A 236 29.21 5.06 -19.49
C GLY A 236 29.97 4.52 -20.71
N PRO A 237 29.81 5.14 -21.90
CA PRO A 237 30.36 4.60 -23.16
C PRO A 237 31.87 4.34 -23.03
N ALA A 238 32.29 3.22 -23.58
CA ALA A 238 33.65 2.65 -23.50
C ALA A 238 34.75 3.73 -23.51
N GLY A 239 35.33 4.01 -22.35
CA GLY A 239 36.47 4.95 -22.24
C GLY A 239 36.75 5.49 -20.84
N THR A 240 35.81 5.49 -19.92
CA THR A 240 36.04 5.95 -18.53
C THR A 240 36.24 4.76 -17.60
N ARG A 241 37.48 4.60 -17.10
CA ARG A 241 37.82 3.59 -16.09
C ARG A 241 37.12 3.93 -14.77
N PRO A 242 36.32 3.02 -14.18
CA PRO A 242 35.86 3.16 -12.82
C PRO A 242 37.06 3.03 -11.88
N GLU A 243 37.13 3.91 -10.87
CA GLU A 243 38.10 3.79 -9.80
C GLU A 243 37.96 2.47 -9.03
N ARG A 244 39.08 1.99 -8.55
CA ARG A 244 39.31 0.68 -7.92
C ARG A 244 38.22 0.27 -6.92
N GLY A 245 37.56 -0.84 -7.19
CA GLY A 245 36.83 -1.60 -6.16
C GLY A 245 35.76 -2.55 -6.62
N VAL A 246 35.02 -2.25 -7.67
CA VAL A 246 33.94 -3.12 -8.15
C VAL A 246 34.12 -3.33 -9.65
N ARG A 247 34.67 -4.47 -10.04
CA ARG A 247 34.45 -4.95 -11.39
C ARG A 247 33.06 -5.56 -11.42
N PRO A 248 32.06 -4.95 -12.08
CA PRO A 248 30.83 -5.68 -12.35
C PRO A 248 31.26 -6.91 -13.15
N ALA A 249 30.89 -8.09 -12.67
CA ALA A 249 31.01 -9.29 -13.49
C ALA A 249 30.07 -9.05 -14.69
N LEU A 250 30.65 -8.66 -15.84
CA LEU A 250 29.93 -8.44 -17.11
C LEU A 250 29.37 -9.75 -17.68
N GLY A 251 29.39 -10.81 -16.86
CA GLY A 251 28.92 -12.13 -17.22
C GLY A 251 27.41 -12.26 -17.22
N VAL A 252 26.93 -13.18 -18.01
CA VAL A 252 25.51 -13.59 -18.02
C VAL A 252 25.21 -14.33 -16.72
N LEU A 253 24.30 -13.78 -15.93
CA LEU A 253 23.84 -14.34 -14.65
C LEU A 253 22.72 -15.35 -14.82
N ALA A 254 21.89 -15.15 -15.84
CA ALA A 254 20.84 -16.09 -16.22
C ALA A 254 20.52 -15.98 -17.72
N ARG A 255 19.85 -17.02 -18.25
CA ARG A 255 19.34 -17.07 -19.61
C ARG A 255 17.86 -17.39 -19.60
N VAL A 256 17.13 -16.82 -20.55
CA VAL A 256 15.70 -17.05 -20.77
C VAL A 256 15.43 -16.98 -22.26
N ASP A 257 15.14 -18.12 -22.90
CA ASP A 257 14.72 -18.20 -24.31
C ASP A 257 15.47 -17.25 -25.25
N GLY A 258 16.82 -17.29 -25.21
CA GLY A 258 17.69 -16.45 -26.03
C GLY A 258 18.05 -15.08 -25.43
N ASP A 259 17.32 -14.56 -24.45
CA ASP A 259 17.70 -13.38 -23.68
C ASP A 259 18.74 -13.72 -22.61
N SER A 260 19.55 -12.75 -22.26
CA SER A 260 20.51 -12.85 -21.15
C SER A 260 20.23 -11.80 -20.11
N ILE A 261 20.38 -12.19 -18.85
CA ILE A 261 20.27 -11.32 -17.69
C ILE A 261 21.66 -11.08 -17.14
N THR A 262 22.03 -9.83 -17.03
CA THR A 262 23.34 -9.38 -16.55
C THR A 262 23.23 -8.75 -15.16
N TYR A 263 24.39 -8.43 -14.58
CA TYR A 263 24.47 -7.63 -13.37
C TYR A 263 23.69 -6.30 -13.49
N LEU A 264 23.75 -5.65 -14.65
CA LEU A 264 23.07 -4.38 -14.88
C LEU A 264 21.54 -4.54 -14.82
N ASP A 265 20.99 -5.61 -15.39
CA ASP A 265 19.55 -5.88 -15.33
C ASP A 265 19.07 -6.03 -13.88
N ILE A 266 19.86 -6.71 -13.03
CA ILE A 266 19.54 -6.81 -11.60
C ILE A 266 19.67 -5.44 -10.90
N ALA A 267 20.75 -4.70 -11.16
CA ALA A 267 21.01 -3.41 -10.53
C ALA A 267 19.89 -2.39 -10.80
N VAL A 268 19.36 -2.35 -12.03
CA VAL A 268 18.28 -1.44 -12.41
C VAL A 268 16.89 -1.94 -12.01
N SER A 269 16.72 -3.25 -11.78
CA SER A 269 15.42 -3.85 -11.47
C SER A 269 15.00 -3.71 -10.00
N GLN A 270 15.93 -3.37 -9.11
CA GLN A 270 15.73 -3.47 -7.67
C GLN A 270 16.01 -2.16 -6.93
N ILE A 271 15.11 -1.80 -6.03
CA ILE A 271 15.48 -1.04 -4.84
C ILE A 271 16.22 -2.05 -3.94
N LEU A 272 17.53 -2.13 -4.10
CA LEU A 272 18.38 -3.00 -3.32
C LEU A 272 18.32 -2.55 -1.87
N ARG A 273 17.76 -3.40 -0.99
CA ARG A 273 17.84 -3.15 0.46
C ARG A 273 19.22 -3.60 0.93
N PRO A 274 20.08 -2.69 1.38
CA PRO A 274 21.38 -3.03 1.91
C PRO A 274 21.23 -3.81 3.23
N ASP A 275 22.23 -4.65 3.53
CA ASP A 275 22.45 -5.17 4.88
C ASP A 275 22.97 -4.07 5.83
N ASP A 276 23.22 -4.43 7.11
CA ASP A 276 23.74 -3.50 8.12
C ASP A 276 25.12 -2.91 7.75
N SER A 277 25.86 -3.52 6.79
CA SER A 277 27.12 -3.00 6.25
C SER A 277 26.93 -2.06 5.05
N GLY A 278 25.68 -1.76 4.68
CA GLY A 278 25.35 -0.96 3.51
C GLY A 278 25.56 -1.68 2.16
N LYS A 279 25.76 -3.00 2.15
CA LYS A 279 26.01 -3.79 0.95
C LYS A 279 24.91 -4.81 0.69
N VAL A 280 24.57 -5.03 -0.57
CA VAL A 280 23.70 -6.14 -0.98
C VAL A 280 24.58 -7.26 -1.50
N ARG A 281 24.58 -8.40 -0.81
CA ARG A 281 25.32 -9.60 -1.21
C ARG A 281 24.36 -10.67 -1.70
N ILE A 282 24.74 -11.33 -2.77
CA ILE A 282 24.02 -12.50 -3.27
C ILE A 282 24.83 -13.75 -2.86
N GLU A 283 24.49 -14.28 -1.72
CA GLU A 283 25.25 -15.33 -1.05
C GLU A 283 24.87 -16.74 -1.49
N THR A 284 23.72 -16.88 -2.16
CA THR A 284 23.20 -18.19 -2.58
C THR A 284 22.68 -18.16 -4.02
N SER A 285 22.73 -19.31 -4.68
CA SER A 285 22.13 -19.49 -6.01
C SER A 285 20.62 -19.23 -6.01
N ALA A 286 19.93 -19.56 -4.93
CA ALA A 286 18.51 -19.28 -4.78
C ALA A 286 18.21 -17.76 -4.73
N LYS A 287 19.04 -17.00 -4.02
CA LYS A 287 18.94 -15.53 -3.96
C LYS A 287 19.23 -14.92 -5.33
N LEU A 288 20.27 -15.42 -6.04
CA LEU A 288 20.59 -15.02 -7.41
C LEU A 288 19.41 -15.31 -8.36
N ALA A 289 18.86 -16.51 -8.30
CA ALA A 289 17.70 -16.90 -9.11
C ALA A 289 16.51 -15.96 -8.92
N ARG A 290 16.21 -15.62 -7.66
CA ARG A 290 15.12 -14.68 -7.34
C ARG A 290 15.36 -13.29 -7.92
N PHE A 291 16.58 -12.77 -7.85
CA PHE A 291 16.91 -11.47 -8.43
C PHE A 291 16.83 -11.48 -9.96
N CYS A 292 17.38 -12.51 -10.59
CA CYS A 292 17.28 -12.68 -12.05
C CYS A 292 15.81 -12.82 -12.49
N ALA A 293 14.99 -13.60 -11.75
CA ALA A 293 13.57 -13.74 -12.02
C ALA A 293 12.85 -12.38 -11.95
N THR A 294 13.11 -11.61 -10.91
CA THR A 294 12.50 -10.26 -10.78
C THR A 294 12.88 -9.34 -11.94
N ALA A 295 14.12 -9.41 -12.41
CA ALA A 295 14.59 -8.58 -13.52
C ALA A 295 13.95 -8.96 -14.87
N ILE A 296 13.63 -10.24 -15.10
CA ILE A 296 13.11 -10.71 -16.40
C ILE A 296 11.58 -10.77 -16.47
N LEU A 297 10.90 -10.98 -15.34
CA LEU A 297 9.44 -11.14 -15.30
C LEU A 297 8.67 -10.06 -16.06
N PRO A 298 9.01 -8.76 -15.99
CA PRO A 298 8.32 -7.73 -16.76
C PRO A 298 8.32 -8.00 -18.28
N ARG A 299 9.44 -8.49 -18.82
CA ARG A 299 9.56 -8.84 -20.24
C ARG A 299 8.73 -10.07 -20.58
N LEU A 300 8.75 -11.10 -19.71
CA LEU A 300 7.97 -12.32 -19.91
C LEU A 300 6.46 -12.03 -19.87
N ILE A 301 5.99 -11.18 -18.96
CA ILE A 301 4.59 -10.75 -18.90
C ILE A 301 4.18 -10.00 -20.19
N ALA A 302 5.06 -9.15 -20.72
CA ALA A 302 4.79 -8.47 -21.99
C ALA A 302 4.73 -9.43 -23.18
N ARG A 303 5.59 -10.46 -23.22
CA ARG A 303 5.54 -11.52 -24.26
C ARG A 303 4.25 -12.32 -24.16
N ASP A 304 3.90 -12.76 -22.97
CA ASP A 304 2.68 -13.53 -22.71
C ASP A 304 1.41 -12.70 -23.07
N ALA A 305 1.39 -11.41 -22.74
CA ALA A 305 0.34 -10.48 -23.17
C ALA A 305 0.19 -10.42 -24.69
N HIS A 306 1.33 -10.48 -25.41
CA HIS A 306 1.36 -10.51 -26.88
C HIS A 306 0.83 -11.85 -27.43
N GLU A 307 1.23 -12.97 -26.82
CA GLU A 307 0.76 -14.30 -27.19
C GLU A 307 -0.76 -14.44 -27.04
N TYR A 308 -1.32 -13.93 -25.96
CA TYR A 308 -2.78 -13.84 -25.75
C TYR A 308 -3.46 -12.73 -26.57
N GLY A 309 -2.70 -11.88 -27.27
CA GLY A 309 -3.26 -10.76 -28.04
C GLY A 309 -3.86 -9.63 -27.18
N VAL A 310 -3.57 -9.62 -25.89
CA VAL A 310 -4.10 -8.62 -24.93
C VAL A 310 -3.59 -7.21 -25.26
N ASP A 311 -2.35 -7.10 -25.71
CA ASP A 311 -1.70 -5.85 -26.12
C ASP A 311 -2.30 -5.24 -27.40
N ARG A 312 -3.01 -6.04 -28.20
CA ARG A 312 -3.70 -5.59 -29.43
C ARG A 312 -5.03 -4.89 -29.16
N ASP A 313 -5.57 -5.02 -27.95
CA ASP A 313 -6.76 -4.25 -27.56
C ASP A 313 -6.44 -2.76 -27.59
N PRO A 314 -7.22 -1.91 -28.31
CA PRO A 314 -6.92 -0.49 -28.45
C PRO A 314 -6.83 0.28 -27.13
N ALA A 315 -7.57 -0.13 -26.11
CA ALA A 315 -7.51 0.51 -24.79
C ALA A 315 -6.22 0.11 -24.05
N VAL A 316 -5.81 -1.15 -24.15
CA VAL A 316 -4.54 -1.65 -23.58
C VAL A 316 -3.35 -1.01 -24.29
N ALA A 317 -3.33 -1.03 -25.62
CA ALA A 317 -2.27 -0.41 -26.43
C ALA A 317 -2.11 1.10 -26.11
N ARG A 318 -3.24 1.80 -25.92
CA ARG A 318 -3.22 3.21 -25.51
C ARG A 318 -2.59 3.38 -24.13
N MET A 319 -2.93 2.53 -23.16
CA MET A 319 -2.38 2.63 -21.81
C MET A 319 -0.88 2.32 -21.78
N LEU A 320 -0.43 1.31 -22.51
CA LEU A 320 1.00 1.00 -22.65
C LEU A 320 1.78 2.18 -23.24
N ARG A 321 1.21 2.84 -24.25
CA ARG A 321 1.78 4.07 -24.81
C ARG A 321 1.86 5.18 -23.76
N LEU A 322 0.79 5.42 -22.99
CA LEU A 322 0.77 6.44 -21.94
C LEU A 322 1.79 6.18 -20.85
N ILE A 323 1.97 4.91 -20.44
CA ILE A 323 3.01 4.51 -19.46
C ILE A 323 4.41 4.85 -20.00
N ARG A 324 4.67 4.48 -21.25
CA ARG A 324 5.95 4.77 -21.90
C ARG A 324 6.22 6.27 -21.97
N GLU A 325 5.24 7.05 -22.47
CA GLU A 325 5.31 8.51 -22.57
C GLU A 325 5.58 9.16 -21.21
N GLU A 326 4.89 8.72 -20.15
CA GLU A 326 5.08 9.24 -18.80
C GLU A 326 6.49 8.97 -18.27
N VAL A 327 6.99 7.74 -18.41
CA VAL A 327 8.34 7.37 -17.95
C VAL A 327 9.41 8.18 -18.68
N LEU A 328 9.30 8.27 -20.01
CA LEU A 328 10.27 8.99 -20.83
C LEU A 328 10.26 10.49 -20.53
N THR A 329 9.09 11.09 -20.42
CA THR A 329 8.96 12.53 -20.10
C THR A 329 9.54 12.83 -18.72
N ARG A 330 9.21 12.00 -17.70
CA ARG A 330 9.76 12.15 -16.36
C ARG A 330 11.29 12.02 -16.34
N ALA A 331 11.83 11.05 -17.06
CA ALA A 331 13.27 10.86 -17.16
C ALA A 331 13.97 12.05 -17.85
N MET A 332 13.34 12.61 -18.87
CA MET A 332 13.84 13.78 -19.57
C MET A 332 13.87 15.02 -18.66
N VAL A 333 12.81 15.26 -17.89
CA VAL A 333 12.74 16.36 -16.92
C VAL A 333 13.79 16.18 -15.82
N ALA A 334 13.88 14.99 -15.21
CA ALA A 334 14.85 14.70 -14.14
C ALA A 334 16.30 14.87 -14.61
N ARG A 335 16.59 14.58 -15.89
CA ARG A 335 17.93 14.79 -16.46
C ARG A 335 18.24 16.26 -16.70
N ALA A 336 17.24 17.03 -17.07
CA ALA A 336 17.40 18.45 -17.40
C ALA A 336 17.42 19.34 -16.15
N VAL A 337 16.72 18.94 -15.09
CA VAL A 337 16.59 19.67 -13.84
C VAL A 337 17.19 18.83 -12.69
N PRO A 338 18.49 19.02 -12.40
CA PRO A 338 19.13 18.31 -11.31
C PRO A 338 18.58 18.75 -9.95
N GLU A 339 18.84 17.96 -8.91
CA GLU A 339 18.49 18.33 -7.54
C GLU A 339 19.07 19.70 -7.17
N PRO A 340 18.27 20.61 -6.60
CA PRO A 340 18.74 21.94 -6.27
C PRO A 340 19.80 21.90 -5.16
N SER A 341 20.83 22.73 -5.27
CA SER A 341 21.81 22.90 -4.20
C SER A 341 21.19 23.55 -2.97
N GLU A 342 21.78 23.34 -1.78
CA GLU A 342 21.30 23.98 -0.54
C GLU A 342 21.19 25.51 -0.67
N SER A 343 22.15 26.13 -1.38
CA SER A 343 22.12 27.57 -1.63
C SER A 343 20.94 27.99 -2.51
N ALA A 344 20.58 27.20 -3.52
CA ALA A 344 19.41 27.45 -4.37
C ALA A 344 18.11 27.30 -3.57
N VAL A 345 18.02 26.25 -2.72
CA VAL A 345 16.86 26.03 -1.85
C VAL A 345 16.67 27.18 -0.87
N ARG A 346 17.77 27.67 -0.27
CA ARG A 346 17.72 28.83 0.62
C ARG A 346 17.27 30.09 -0.09
N ALA A 347 17.83 30.39 -1.26
CA ALA A 347 17.41 31.54 -2.07
C ALA A 347 15.94 31.44 -2.47
N TYR A 348 15.45 30.24 -2.80
CA TYR A 348 14.03 30.00 -3.11
C TYR A 348 13.15 30.27 -1.88
N PHE A 349 13.53 29.76 -0.70
CA PHE A 349 12.83 30.01 0.55
C PHE A 349 12.75 31.51 0.86
N ASP A 350 13.87 32.23 0.77
CA ASP A 350 13.92 33.67 1.06
C ASP A 350 13.01 34.48 0.11
N ALA A 351 12.98 34.10 -1.18
CA ALA A 351 12.10 34.74 -2.18
C ALA A 351 10.61 34.40 -1.95
N HIS A 352 10.30 33.30 -1.29
CA HIS A 352 8.93 32.81 -1.09
C HIS A 352 8.54 32.68 0.38
N ALA A 353 9.21 33.43 1.29
CA ALA A 353 9.03 33.32 2.75
C ALA A 353 7.56 33.46 3.22
N ALA A 354 6.75 34.23 2.50
CA ALA A 354 5.33 34.37 2.78
C ALA A 354 4.53 33.05 2.62
N ARG A 355 5.04 32.09 1.86
CA ARG A 355 4.42 30.77 1.66
C ARG A 355 4.62 29.84 2.87
N TYR A 356 5.70 30.02 3.60
CA TYR A 356 6.10 29.18 4.72
C TYR A 356 5.62 29.77 6.05
N GLN A 357 4.32 29.72 6.27
CA GLN A 357 3.69 30.21 7.49
C GLN A 357 3.13 29.02 8.28
N ARG A 358 3.49 28.94 9.55
CA ARG A 358 2.81 28.04 10.47
C ARG A 358 1.46 28.67 10.84
N PRO A 359 0.35 28.03 10.54
CA PRO A 359 -0.97 28.57 10.88
C PRO A 359 -1.17 28.61 12.40
N PRO A 360 -2.10 29.43 12.90
CA PRO A 360 -2.45 29.43 14.32
C PRO A 360 -2.99 28.05 14.72
N ALA A 361 -2.67 27.63 15.94
CA ALA A 361 -3.05 26.32 16.46
C ALA A 361 -3.53 26.40 17.91
N ARG A 362 -4.28 25.36 18.33
CA ARG A 362 -4.49 25.04 19.74
C ARG A 362 -3.52 23.93 20.11
N ARG A 363 -2.65 24.19 21.10
CA ARG A 363 -1.83 23.16 21.71
C ARG A 363 -2.71 22.38 22.67
N ALA A 364 -2.86 21.08 22.47
CA ALA A 364 -3.78 20.26 23.24
C ALA A 364 -3.15 18.91 23.63
N LEU A 365 -3.54 18.42 24.81
CA LEU A 365 -3.34 17.02 25.18
C LEU A 365 -4.51 16.22 24.64
N VAL A 366 -4.25 15.25 23.79
CA VAL A 366 -5.27 14.43 23.12
C VAL A 366 -5.14 12.99 23.57
N ALA A 367 -6.24 12.42 24.04
CA ALA A 367 -6.36 11.00 24.36
C ALA A 367 -7.38 10.33 23.45
N MET A 368 -7.06 9.11 22.98
CA MET A 368 -7.89 8.33 22.06
C MET A 368 -8.47 7.10 22.76
N PHE A 369 -9.71 6.76 22.43
CA PHE A 369 -10.47 5.64 23.02
C PHE A 369 -11.19 4.84 21.92
N ASN A 370 -11.34 3.56 22.18
CA ASN A 370 -12.04 2.65 21.24
C ASN A 370 -13.58 2.75 21.36
N SER A 371 -14.10 3.34 22.46
CA SER A 371 -15.53 3.52 22.67
C SER A 371 -15.88 4.93 23.15
N GLU A 372 -17.06 5.38 22.79
CA GLU A 372 -17.59 6.67 23.24
C GLU A 372 -17.78 6.72 24.75
N ASP A 373 -18.22 5.61 25.35
CA ASP A 373 -18.46 5.52 26.79
C ASP A 373 -17.19 5.72 27.61
N SER A 374 -16.06 5.16 27.14
CA SER A 374 -14.73 5.36 27.76
C SER A 374 -14.29 6.82 27.66
N ALA A 375 -14.47 7.45 26.52
CA ALA A 375 -14.16 8.86 26.32
C ALA A 375 -15.06 9.77 27.20
N ARG A 376 -16.37 9.47 27.28
CA ARG A 376 -17.32 10.18 28.14
C ARG A 376 -17.01 9.99 29.64
N ALA A 377 -16.49 8.84 30.05
CA ALA A 377 -16.08 8.61 31.42
C ALA A 377 -14.95 9.54 31.82
N VAL A 378 -13.97 9.80 30.95
CA VAL A 378 -12.90 10.79 31.20
C VAL A 378 -13.47 12.20 31.39
N LEU A 379 -14.42 12.63 30.56
CA LEU A 379 -15.06 13.93 30.73
C LEU A 379 -15.81 14.05 32.08
N ARG A 380 -16.50 12.99 32.51
CA ARG A 380 -17.21 12.99 33.81
C ARG A 380 -16.26 13.07 35.00
N THR A 381 -15.08 12.47 34.89
CA THR A 381 -14.04 12.49 35.95
C THR A 381 -13.16 13.73 35.91
N TRP A 382 -13.27 14.52 34.84
CA TRP A 382 -12.55 15.79 34.73
C TRP A 382 -13.13 16.84 35.69
N ASN A 383 -12.31 17.25 36.63
CA ASN A 383 -12.62 18.34 37.58
C ASN A 383 -11.40 19.22 37.82
N GLY A 384 -10.57 19.45 36.78
CA GLY A 384 -9.32 20.20 36.90
C GLY A 384 -8.17 19.41 37.52
N ILE A 385 -8.34 18.10 37.76
CA ILE A 385 -7.30 17.22 38.36
C ILE A 385 -6.21 16.81 37.38
N GLY A 386 -6.36 17.16 36.11
CA GLY A 386 -5.43 16.77 35.03
C GLY A 386 -5.98 15.60 34.19
N LEU A 387 -5.67 15.65 32.88
CA LEU A 387 -6.17 14.65 31.94
C LEU A 387 -5.69 13.23 32.26
N ARG A 388 -4.44 13.08 32.69
CA ARG A 388 -3.85 11.80 33.08
C ARG A 388 -4.63 11.12 34.21
N ASP A 389 -4.87 11.85 35.28
CA ASP A 389 -5.60 11.31 36.44
C ASP A 389 -7.04 11.01 36.09
N SER A 390 -7.69 11.86 35.27
CA SER A 390 -9.05 11.60 34.77
C SER A 390 -9.14 10.31 33.96
N ILE A 391 -8.14 10.05 33.08
CA ILE A 391 -8.06 8.79 32.31
C ILE A 391 -7.88 7.59 33.23
N LEU A 392 -6.99 7.68 34.22
CA LEU A 392 -6.72 6.59 35.14
C LEU A 392 -7.96 6.28 36.03
N ILE A 393 -8.64 7.32 36.52
CA ILE A 393 -9.89 7.17 37.31
C ILE A 393 -11.00 6.55 36.44
N ALA A 394 -11.19 7.03 35.22
CA ALA A 394 -12.19 6.49 34.31
C ALA A 394 -11.96 5.02 33.96
N ASN A 395 -10.71 4.54 34.01
CA ASN A 395 -10.33 3.14 33.86
C ASN A 395 -10.32 2.35 35.18
N GLY A 396 -10.83 2.91 36.28
CA GLY A 396 -11.04 2.21 37.57
C GLY A 396 -9.79 2.11 38.47
N PHE A 397 -8.70 2.82 38.17
CA PHE A 397 -7.51 2.82 39.01
C PHE A 397 -7.74 3.61 40.32
N ARG A 398 -7.46 2.98 41.45
CA ARG A 398 -7.52 3.62 42.79
C ARG A 398 -6.33 4.59 42.97
N ALA A 399 -6.45 5.50 43.93
CA ALA A 399 -5.43 6.53 44.18
C ALA A 399 -4.02 5.94 44.40
N GLN A 400 -3.92 4.81 45.09
CA GLN A 400 -2.66 4.13 45.38
C GLN A 400 -2.04 3.43 44.16
N GLU A 401 -2.86 3.05 43.19
CA GLU A 401 -2.45 2.33 41.97
C GLU A 401 -2.05 3.28 40.83
N ARG A 402 -2.55 4.53 40.87
CA ARG A 402 -2.36 5.51 39.79
C ARG A 402 -0.90 5.85 39.52
N ALA A 403 -0.07 5.95 40.57
CA ALA A 403 1.35 6.26 40.40
C ALA A 403 2.06 5.14 39.62
N THR A 404 1.79 3.88 39.95
CA THR A 404 2.35 2.72 39.26
C THR A 404 1.74 2.54 37.86
N ALA A 405 0.42 2.68 37.71
CA ALA A 405 -0.25 2.62 36.41
C ALA A 405 0.25 3.71 35.46
N ALA A 406 0.51 4.90 35.97
CA ALA A 406 1.07 6.00 35.21
C ALA A 406 2.49 5.74 34.68
N THR A 407 3.28 4.92 35.36
CA THR A 407 4.62 4.50 34.91
C THR A 407 4.53 3.41 33.85
N LEU A 408 3.55 2.50 33.98
CA LEU A 408 3.33 1.38 33.07
C LEU A 408 2.60 1.78 31.78
N LEU A 409 1.87 2.91 31.80
CA LEU A 409 1.07 3.40 30.68
C LEU A 409 1.54 4.82 30.26
N PRO A 410 2.75 5.00 29.75
CA PRO A 410 3.34 6.30 29.47
C PRO A 410 2.61 7.08 28.35
N ASN A 411 1.89 6.39 27.46
CA ASN A 411 1.30 6.96 26.24
C ASN A 411 -0.24 7.08 26.31
N LEU A 412 -0.78 7.47 27.48
CA LEU A 412 -2.22 7.64 27.66
C LEU A 412 -2.79 8.82 26.82
N TYR A 413 -1.95 9.78 26.47
CA TYR A 413 -2.27 10.94 25.63
C TYR A 413 -1.01 11.48 24.97
N ALA A 414 -1.19 12.27 23.92
CA ALA A 414 -0.13 13.00 23.24
C ALA A 414 -0.42 14.50 23.26
N GLU A 415 0.64 15.32 23.42
CA GLU A 415 0.57 16.75 23.18
C GLU A 415 0.76 17.01 21.70
N ILE A 416 -0.26 17.56 21.04
CA ILE A 416 -0.22 17.86 19.61
C ILE A 416 -0.77 19.28 19.33
N PRO A 417 -0.28 19.95 18.29
CA PRO A 417 -0.91 21.14 17.74
C PRO A 417 -2.10 20.74 16.88
N LEU A 418 -3.25 21.39 17.11
CA LEU A 418 -4.47 21.28 16.30
C LEU A 418 -4.63 22.62 15.56
N PHE A 419 -4.39 22.62 14.25
CA PHE A 419 -4.34 23.86 13.48
C PHE A 419 -5.73 24.42 13.18
N ASP A 420 -5.86 25.75 13.25
CA ASP A 420 -7.12 26.44 12.94
C ASP A 420 -7.53 26.29 11.46
N THR A 421 -6.61 25.89 10.57
CA THR A 421 -6.85 25.59 9.16
C THR A 421 -7.42 24.20 8.91
N ASP A 422 -7.22 23.27 9.84
CA ASP A 422 -7.64 21.88 9.68
C ASP A 422 -9.17 21.76 9.80
N ARG A 423 -9.71 20.83 9.03
CA ARG A 423 -11.16 20.59 8.97
C ARG A 423 -11.58 19.25 9.56
N ASP A 424 -10.66 18.55 10.20
CA ASP A 424 -11.00 17.36 10.95
C ASP A 424 -11.88 17.68 12.16
N PRO A 425 -12.70 16.73 12.62
CA PRO A 425 -13.66 16.97 13.71
C PRO A 425 -13.01 17.45 15.01
N LEU A 426 -11.79 16.98 15.33
CA LEU A 426 -11.11 17.32 16.57
C LEU A 426 -10.58 18.76 16.54
N SER A 427 -9.91 19.17 15.46
CA SER A 427 -9.45 20.55 15.26
C SER A 427 -10.61 21.54 15.28
N LEU A 428 -11.77 21.17 14.68
CA LEU A 428 -12.98 21.98 14.72
C LEU A 428 -13.53 22.13 16.15
N ALA A 429 -13.52 21.04 16.93
CA ALA A 429 -14.08 21.04 18.30
C ALA A 429 -13.27 21.89 19.28
N VAL A 430 -11.93 22.00 19.09
CA VAL A 430 -11.07 22.79 19.99
C VAL A 430 -10.92 24.26 19.57
N ARG A 431 -11.31 24.63 18.37
CA ARG A 431 -11.05 25.95 17.77
C ARG A 431 -11.52 27.13 18.61
N SER A 432 -12.69 27.00 19.26
CA SER A 432 -13.27 28.03 20.09
C SER A 432 -12.92 27.92 21.58
N LEU A 433 -12.13 26.91 21.97
CA LEU A 433 -11.81 26.64 23.37
C LEU A 433 -10.59 27.43 23.83
N ASP A 434 -10.62 27.84 25.09
CA ASP A 434 -9.51 28.48 25.80
C ASP A 434 -8.66 27.48 26.57
N ALA A 435 -7.48 27.91 27.03
CA ALA A 435 -6.60 27.10 27.85
C ALA A 435 -7.32 26.57 29.10
N GLY A 436 -7.14 25.29 29.42
CA GLY A 436 -7.79 24.60 30.52
C GLY A 436 -9.17 24.03 30.21
N GLN A 437 -9.72 24.30 29.02
CA GLN A 437 -11.00 23.75 28.61
C GLN A 437 -10.84 22.40 27.91
N MET A 438 -11.80 21.50 28.15
CA MET A 438 -11.89 20.20 27.48
C MET A 438 -12.86 20.26 26.31
N ALA A 439 -12.47 19.67 25.20
CA ALA A 439 -13.39 19.42 24.08
C ALA A 439 -14.44 18.36 24.47
N PRO A 440 -15.66 18.44 23.89
CA PRO A 440 -16.59 17.31 23.95
C PRO A 440 -15.96 16.06 23.34
N VAL A 441 -16.55 14.87 23.59
CA VAL A 441 -16.12 13.65 22.89
C VAL A 441 -16.29 13.83 21.39
N VAL A 442 -15.23 13.59 20.65
CA VAL A 442 -15.19 13.72 19.19
C VAL A 442 -14.97 12.35 18.56
N GLN A 443 -15.85 11.96 17.65
CA GLN A 443 -15.64 10.79 16.83
C GLN A 443 -14.65 11.10 15.72
N THR A 444 -13.61 10.26 15.59
CA THR A 444 -12.57 10.34 14.56
C THR A 444 -12.52 9.03 13.76
N PRO A 445 -11.81 8.96 12.63
CA PRO A 445 -11.62 7.70 11.90
C PRO A 445 -10.94 6.60 12.72
N HIS A 446 -10.22 6.97 13.79
CA HIS A 446 -9.44 6.06 14.63
C HIS A 446 -10.07 5.77 15.99
N GLY A 447 -11.32 6.20 16.23
CA GLY A 447 -12.04 6.04 17.49
C GLY A 447 -12.57 7.36 18.04
N TYR A 448 -12.66 7.46 19.36
CA TYR A 448 -13.20 8.62 20.06
C TYR A 448 -12.09 9.38 20.76
N ALA A 449 -12.04 10.69 20.58
CA ALA A 449 -11.02 11.57 21.15
C ALA A 449 -11.61 12.47 22.24
N VAL A 450 -10.80 12.77 23.25
CA VAL A 450 -10.97 13.93 24.14
C VAL A 450 -9.71 14.77 24.06
N ALA A 451 -9.86 16.09 24.15
CA ALA A 451 -8.75 17.01 24.09
C ALA A 451 -8.84 18.07 25.21
N LEU A 452 -7.74 18.26 25.91
CA LEU A 452 -7.55 19.36 26.85
C LEU A 452 -6.70 20.44 26.20
N VAL A 453 -7.26 21.62 25.99
CA VAL A 453 -6.51 22.75 25.41
C VAL A 453 -5.54 23.31 26.44
N LEU A 454 -4.26 23.38 26.07
CA LEU A 454 -3.18 23.95 26.88
C LEU A 454 -2.96 25.43 26.61
N GLY A 455 -3.23 25.87 25.38
CA GLY A 455 -3.02 27.26 24.99
C GLY A 455 -3.21 27.47 23.49
N ARG A 456 -3.03 28.70 23.08
CA ARG A 456 -3.09 29.12 21.68
C ARG A 456 -1.70 29.50 21.18
N GLU A 457 -1.33 28.97 20.04
CA GLU A 457 -0.15 29.39 19.28
C GLU A 457 -0.60 30.33 18.16
N ALA A 458 0.01 31.50 18.08
CA ALA A 458 -0.23 32.45 17.00
C ALA A 458 0.42 31.95 15.70
N ALA A 459 -0.13 32.41 14.57
CA ALA A 459 0.55 32.22 13.30
C ALA A 459 1.95 32.86 13.33
N ARG A 460 2.93 32.19 12.76
CA ARG A 460 4.30 32.72 12.66
C ARG A 460 4.99 32.27 11.38
N PRO A 461 5.96 33.05 10.89
CA PRO A 461 6.87 32.56 9.87
C PRO A 461 7.62 31.31 10.37
N MET A 462 7.82 30.36 9.49
CA MET A 462 8.65 29.17 9.74
C MET A 462 10.10 29.49 9.37
N SER A 463 11.04 29.01 10.16
CA SER A 463 12.46 29.13 9.84
C SER A 463 12.85 28.19 8.71
N PHE A 464 13.94 28.48 8.02
CA PHE A 464 14.46 27.59 6.97
C PHE A 464 14.70 26.16 7.47
N SER A 465 15.24 26.02 8.70
CA SER A 465 15.50 24.70 9.28
C SER A 465 14.23 23.86 9.51
N GLU A 466 13.07 24.51 9.72
CA GLU A 466 11.78 23.82 9.89
C GLU A 466 11.19 23.32 8.57
N VAL A 467 11.53 23.97 7.45
CA VAL A 467 10.91 23.70 6.13
C VAL A 467 11.93 23.39 5.04
N ALA A 468 13.19 23.13 5.37
CA ALA A 468 14.23 22.90 4.39
C ALA A 468 13.90 21.79 3.39
N ALA A 469 13.25 20.69 3.86
CA ALA A 469 12.82 19.60 3.01
C ALA A 469 11.68 20.02 2.07
N ASP A 470 10.67 20.74 2.60
CA ASP A 470 9.54 21.21 1.81
C ASP A 470 10.00 22.27 0.79
N ALA A 471 10.87 23.20 1.22
CA ALA A 471 11.45 24.21 0.34
C ALA A 471 12.31 23.60 -0.77
N ALA A 472 12.99 22.48 -0.52
CA ALA A 472 13.74 21.75 -1.55
C ALA A 472 12.81 21.13 -2.60
N VAL A 473 11.70 20.55 -2.17
CA VAL A 473 10.67 20.01 -3.07
C VAL A 473 10.07 21.15 -3.91
N ASP A 474 9.62 22.23 -3.27
CA ASP A 474 9.02 23.38 -3.96
C ASP A 474 10.00 24.02 -4.95
N CYS A 475 11.28 24.17 -4.58
CA CYS A 475 12.33 24.72 -5.45
C CYS A 475 12.56 23.84 -6.68
N ARG A 476 12.58 22.51 -6.51
CA ARG A 476 12.70 21.56 -7.61
C ARG A 476 11.49 21.61 -8.53
N GLU A 477 10.28 21.57 -7.97
CA GLU A 477 9.04 21.66 -8.75
C GLU A 477 8.98 22.97 -9.57
N ALA A 478 9.37 24.09 -8.98
CA ALA A 478 9.45 25.35 -9.70
C ALA A 478 10.47 25.32 -10.86
N GLY A 479 11.61 24.65 -10.66
CA GLY A 479 12.61 24.43 -11.70
C GLY A 479 12.09 23.53 -12.83
N GLU A 480 11.39 22.45 -12.46
CA GLU A 480 10.76 21.52 -13.41
C GLU A 480 9.68 22.24 -14.24
N ASP A 481 8.81 23.02 -13.61
CA ASP A 481 7.76 23.79 -14.29
C ASP A 481 8.34 24.85 -15.26
N ALA A 482 9.38 25.53 -14.84
CA ALA A 482 10.08 26.53 -15.68
C ALA A 482 10.71 25.86 -16.90
N TRP A 483 11.40 24.73 -16.70
CA TRP A 483 12.01 23.97 -17.80
C TRP A 483 10.97 23.42 -18.77
N VAL A 484 9.89 22.80 -18.25
CA VAL A 484 8.81 22.25 -19.06
C VAL A 484 8.16 23.37 -19.90
N THR A 485 7.93 24.53 -19.29
CA THR A 485 7.34 25.69 -20.00
C THR A 485 8.24 26.16 -21.14
N ASP A 486 9.56 26.30 -20.90
CA ASP A 486 10.51 26.70 -21.93
C ASP A 486 10.60 25.65 -23.06
N GLN A 487 10.70 24.38 -22.69
CA GLN A 487 10.74 23.29 -23.67
C GLN A 487 9.47 23.22 -24.53
N LEU A 488 8.29 23.37 -23.93
CA LEU A 488 7.02 23.40 -24.66
C LEU A 488 6.93 24.57 -25.61
N ASN A 489 7.42 25.77 -25.23
CA ASN A 489 7.47 26.91 -26.10
C ASN A 489 8.34 26.65 -27.35
N ARG A 490 9.49 26.02 -27.16
CA ARG A 490 10.38 25.62 -28.28
C ARG A 490 9.72 24.56 -29.17
N LEU A 491 9.13 23.53 -28.59
CA LEU A 491 8.50 22.43 -29.32
C LEU A 491 7.27 22.89 -30.12
N ARG A 492 6.43 23.78 -29.55
CA ARG A 492 5.27 24.35 -30.22
C ARG A 492 5.69 25.23 -31.40
N ALA A 493 6.79 25.98 -31.28
CA ALA A 493 7.33 26.77 -32.36
C ALA A 493 7.89 25.90 -33.51
N ALA A 494 8.56 24.77 -33.15
CA ALA A 494 9.13 23.84 -34.11
C ALA A 494 8.09 22.90 -34.77
N THR A 495 7.02 22.59 -34.06
CA THR A 495 5.99 21.63 -34.49
C THR A 495 4.59 22.20 -34.23
N PRO A 496 4.09 23.09 -35.09
CA PRO A 496 2.79 23.72 -34.89
C PRO A 496 1.66 22.68 -34.99
N ALA A 497 0.89 22.55 -33.92
CA ALA A 497 -0.26 21.64 -33.87
C ALA A 497 -1.43 22.23 -34.70
N ARG A 498 -2.06 21.40 -35.54
CA ARG A 498 -3.22 21.77 -36.33
C ARG A 498 -4.50 21.27 -35.66
N THR A 499 -5.29 22.17 -35.12
CA THR A 499 -6.59 21.84 -34.52
C THR A 499 -7.65 21.67 -35.61
N VAL A 500 -8.49 20.63 -35.48
CA VAL A 500 -9.68 20.44 -36.31
C VAL A 500 -10.91 20.81 -35.48
N PRO A 501 -11.46 22.04 -35.62
CA PRO A 501 -12.51 22.57 -34.74
C PRO A 501 -13.74 21.65 -34.64
N ALA A 502 -14.25 21.18 -35.78
CA ALA A 502 -15.42 20.32 -35.85
C ALA A 502 -15.24 18.98 -35.05
N ARG A 503 -14.02 18.42 -35.06
CA ARG A 503 -13.73 17.22 -34.27
C ARG A 503 -13.64 17.54 -32.77
N LEU A 504 -13.08 18.68 -32.40
CA LEU A 504 -13.01 19.12 -31.02
C LEU A 504 -14.41 19.40 -30.44
N GLU A 505 -15.31 20.00 -31.21
CA GLU A 505 -16.69 20.21 -30.80
C GLU A 505 -17.48 18.92 -30.65
N ALA A 506 -17.18 17.92 -31.46
CA ALA A 506 -17.79 16.57 -31.37
C ALA A 506 -17.33 15.74 -30.14
N VAL A 507 -16.27 16.13 -29.44
CA VAL A 507 -15.80 15.47 -28.25
C VAL A 507 -16.83 15.58 -27.12
N ARG A 508 -17.46 14.46 -26.78
CA ARG A 508 -18.35 14.37 -25.61
C ARG A 508 -17.51 14.24 -24.35
N LEU A 509 -17.55 15.26 -23.52
CA LEU A 509 -17.00 15.17 -22.16
C LEU A 509 -18.00 14.42 -21.29
N ASN A 510 -17.61 13.29 -20.74
CA ASN A 510 -18.43 12.58 -19.77
C ASN A 510 -18.44 13.40 -18.47
N LEU A 511 -19.47 14.24 -18.31
CA LEU A 511 -19.61 15.18 -17.19
C LEU A 511 -20.33 14.56 -15.99
N SER A 512 -20.60 13.24 -16.01
CA SER A 512 -21.15 12.57 -14.83
C SER A 512 -20.20 12.77 -13.66
N SER A 513 -20.62 13.65 -12.75
CA SER A 513 -20.03 13.76 -11.43
C SER A 513 -20.13 12.40 -10.77
N ASN A 514 -19.03 11.83 -10.33
CA ASN A 514 -19.01 10.83 -9.27
C ASN A 514 -19.42 11.49 -7.94
N ALA A 515 -20.58 12.15 -7.93
CA ALA A 515 -21.25 12.56 -6.72
C ALA A 515 -22.08 11.36 -6.25
N GLY A 516 -21.54 10.58 -5.32
CA GLY A 516 -22.32 9.62 -4.55
C GLY A 516 -22.10 8.14 -4.87
N GLY A 517 -20.88 7.68 -4.96
CA GLY A 517 -20.56 6.27 -4.71
C GLY A 517 -20.42 6.03 -3.22
N LYS A 518 -21.51 5.74 -2.51
CA LYS A 518 -21.42 5.05 -1.22
C LYS A 518 -20.69 3.72 -1.48
N PRO A 519 -19.67 3.36 -0.72
CA PRO A 519 -19.11 2.02 -0.81
C PRO A 519 -20.18 1.03 -0.33
N ARG A 520 -20.51 0.08 -1.20
CA ARG A 520 -21.27 -1.11 -0.83
C ARG A 520 -20.36 -2.13 -0.18
#